data_d74aec1d80362bdcecd62c83e568b946
#
_entry.id   d74aec1d80362bdcecd62c83e568b946
#
_cell.length_a   1.000
_cell.length_b   1.000
_cell.length_c   1.000
_cell.angle_alpha   90.00
_cell.angle_beta   90.00
_cell.angle_gamma   90.00
#
_symmetry.space_group_name_H-M   'P 1'
#
loop_
_entity.id
_entity.type
_entity.pdbx_description
1 polymer ?
#
loop_
_entity_poly.entity_id
_entity_poly.type
_entity_poly.pdbx_seq_one_letter_code
_entity_poly.pdbx_strand_id
1 'polypeptide(L)'
;MKKSKSKTARKDPNHWHHVASSSGKKSSHYSYKYYSSAAGKKNAEFRPHHAKHQEDTRVIPTLDRVMYQENAFSEEECKKILSYRTEWMRKDGKIQQSDNTVNMGKDQKFVDDLEYRRTTLYIPQEQESVEWIMKKILNIVNAANSMKDAWNFDIRGIIEIPNIMEYTDGSFHESGIDGHYGFHIDIGPGRVPSMRKIAYSVILNDDYDGGKLNIKISRKDHHPPQKKGGIIMFPSYMLHCVEPVTKGTRCAVVGWIHGPSFL
;
A
#
# COMPACT_ATOMS: atom_id res chain seq x y z
N MET A 1 -3.58 -55.12 -15.57
CA MET A 1 -2.98 -54.09 -14.68
C MET A 1 -2.60 -52.90 -15.53
N LYS A 2 -3.40 -51.80 -15.50
CA LYS A 2 -3.08 -50.54 -16.18
C LYS A 2 -2.78 -49.49 -15.08
N LYS A 3 -1.54 -49.03 -15.01
CA LYS A 3 -1.13 -47.95 -14.11
C LYS A 3 -1.63 -46.62 -14.66
N SER A 4 -2.50 -45.94 -13.94
CA SER A 4 -2.91 -44.57 -14.23
C SER A 4 -1.79 -43.63 -13.79
N LYS A 5 -1.27 -42.85 -14.71
CA LYS A 5 -0.34 -41.72 -14.41
C LYS A 5 -1.15 -40.54 -13.91
N SER A 6 -0.99 -40.17 -12.66
CA SER A 6 -1.53 -38.92 -12.13
C SER A 6 -0.81 -37.73 -12.77
N LYS A 7 -1.56 -36.91 -13.51
CA LYS A 7 -1.07 -35.60 -13.98
C LYS A 7 -1.01 -34.65 -12.79
N THR A 8 0.17 -34.35 -12.31
CA THR A 8 0.39 -33.23 -11.42
C THR A 8 0.09 -31.93 -12.15
N ALA A 9 -1.01 -31.30 -11.83
CA ALA A 9 -1.33 -29.97 -12.32
C ALA A 9 -0.23 -29.00 -11.85
N ARG A 10 0.46 -28.37 -12.79
CA ARG A 10 1.38 -27.25 -12.51
C ARG A 10 0.54 -26.14 -11.89
N LYS A 11 0.81 -25.79 -10.64
CA LYS A 11 0.19 -24.63 -9.96
C LYS A 11 0.63 -23.37 -10.71
N ASP A 12 -0.35 -22.61 -11.19
CA ASP A 12 -0.14 -21.30 -11.78
C ASP A 12 0.53 -20.39 -10.73
N PRO A 13 1.74 -19.87 -10.97
CA PRO A 13 2.45 -19.02 -10.00
C PRO A 13 1.73 -17.69 -9.73
N ASN A 14 0.68 -17.37 -10.49
CA ASN A 14 -0.11 -16.15 -10.33
C ASN A 14 -1.39 -16.35 -9.49
N HIS A 15 -1.63 -17.55 -8.93
CA HIS A 15 -2.79 -17.83 -8.09
C HIS A 15 -2.39 -17.97 -6.63
N TRP A 16 -2.84 -17.03 -5.81
CA TRP A 16 -2.76 -17.12 -4.36
C TRP A 16 -4.11 -17.54 -3.81
N HIS A 17 -4.19 -18.76 -3.28
CA HIS A 17 -5.36 -19.22 -2.55
C HIS A 17 -5.17 -18.93 -1.06
N HIS A 18 -6.09 -18.19 -0.45
CA HIS A 18 -6.24 -18.19 0.99
C HIS A 18 -6.72 -19.57 1.43
N VAL A 19 -5.95 -20.23 2.29
CA VAL A 19 -6.43 -21.43 2.98
C VAL A 19 -7.43 -20.95 4.02
N ALA A 20 -8.70 -21.25 3.80
CA ALA A 20 -9.77 -20.98 4.76
C ALA A 20 -9.53 -21.79 6.03
N SER A 21 -9.60 -21.14 7.19
CA SER A 21 -9.71 -21.84 8.46
C SER A 21 -11.07 -22.55 8.52
N SER A 22 -11.11 -23.75 9.06
CA SER A 22 -12.25 -24.67 9.13
C SER A 22 -13.31 -24.25 10.15
N SER A 23 -13.82 -23.04 10.08
CA SER A 23 -15.02 -22.61 10.81
C SER A 23 -16.07 -22.16 9.82
N GLY A 24 -17.11 -22.97 9.67
CA GLY A 24 -18.16 -22.92 8.64
C GLY A 24 -19.06 -21.69 8.61
N LYS A 25 -18.50 -20.50 8.45
CA LYS A 25 -19.22 -19.31 8.03
C LYS A 25 -18.67 -18.92 6.66
N LYS A 26 -19.56 -18.85 5.66
CA LYS A 26 -19.26 -18.32 4.34
C LYS A 26 -18.76 -16.88 4.47
N SER A 27 -17.44 -16.70 4.59
CA SER A 27 -16.82 -15.43 4.37
C SER A 27 -16.77 -15.21 2.86
N SER A 28 -17.13 -14.04 2.38
CA SER A 28 -16.96 -13.65 0.99
C SER A 28 -15.48 -13.81 0.65
N HIS A 29 -15.19 -14.80 -0.18
CA HIS A 29 -13.81 -15.09 -0.59
C HIS A 29 -13.38 -14.04 -1.61
N TYR A 30 -12.66 -13.02 -1.19
CA TYR A 30 -11.94 -12.17 -2.11
C TYR A 30 -10.75 -12.95 -2.66
N SER A 31 -10.83 -13.40 -3.90
CA SER A 31 -9.67 -13.91 -4.62
C SER A 31 -8.89 -12.72 -5.19
N TYR A 32 -7.81 -12.35 -4.55
CA TYR A 32 -6.93 -11.30 -5.06
C TYR A 32 -6.15 -11.83 -6.27
N LYS A 33 -6.34 -11.21 -7.44
CA LYS A 33 -5.46 -11.41 -8.57
C LYS A 33 -4.15 -10.66 -8.33
N TYR A 34 -3.05 -11.31 -8.61
CA TYR A 34 -1.74 -10.69 -8.53
C TYR A 34 -1.46 -9.93 -9.83
N TYR A 35 -1.31 -8.60 -9.73
CA TYR A 35 -0.96 -7.77 -10.87
C TYR A 35 0.55 -7.59 -10.91
N SER A 36 1.20 -8.13 -11.94
CA SER A 36 2.60 -7.92 -12.22
C SER A 36 2.77 -7.18 -13.55
N SER A 37 3.71 -6.25 -13.63
CA SER A 37 4.09 -5.67 -14.91
C SER A 37 4.99 -6.65 -15.69
N ALA A 38 5.07 -6.46 -17.01
CA ALA A 38 6.03 -7.21 -17.85
C ALA A 38 7.49 -6.98 -17.40
N ALA A 39 7.80 -5.78 -16.87
CA ALA A 39 9.10 -5.47 -16.31
C ALA A 39 9.37 -6.27 -15.02
N GLY A 40 8.36 -6.42 -14.15
CA GLY A 40 8.46 -7.25 -12.96
C GLY A 40 8.74 -8.72 -13.28
N LYS A 41 8.14 -9.26 -14.35
CA LYS A 41 8.42 -10.64 -14.80
C LYS A 41 9.86 -10.81 -15.27
N LYS A 42 10.40 -9.88 -16.04
CA LYS A 42 11.81 -9.92 -16.48
C LYS A 42 12.78 -9.86 -15.30
N ASN A 43 12.48 -9.03 -14.31
CA ASN A 43 13.32 -8.93 -13.10
C ASN A 43 13.22 -10.16 -12.21
N ALA A 44 12.08 -10.86 -12.17
CA ALA A 44 11.91 -12.08 -11.39
C ALA A 44 12.64 -13.29 -12.01
N GLU A 45 12.80 -13.30 -13.34
CA GLU A 45 13.55 -14.37 -14.04
C GLU A 45 15.08 -14.18 -14.01
N PHE A 46 15.58 -12.98 -13.68
CA PHE A 46 16.95 -12.59 -13.97
C PHE A 46 17.86 -12.30 -12.78
N ARG A 47 17.48 -12.66 -11.56
CA ARG A 47 18.44 -12.61 -10.46
C ARG A 47 18.68 -14.03 -9.95
N PRO A 48 19.73 -14.70 -10.42
CA PRO A 48 20.28 -15.83 -9.67
C PRO A 48 20.62 -15.27 -8.28
N HIS A 49 20.16 -15.93 -7.22
CA HIS A 49 20.43 -15.57 -5.83
C HIS A 49 21.92 -15.50 -5.47
N HIS A 50 22.77 -15.71 -6.42
CA HIS A 50 24.22 -15.63 -6.38
C HIS A 50 24.76 -14.85 -7.56
N ALA A 51 24.16 -13.70 -7.92
CA ALA A 51 24.94 -12.72 -8.64
C ALA A 51 26.19 -12.51 -7.78
N LYS A 52 27.32 -13.02 -8.23
CA LYS A 52 28.62 -12.78 -7.61
C LYS A 52 28.61 -11.30 -7.29
N HIS A 53 28.82 -10.96 -6.02
CA HIS A 53 29.11 -9.60 -5.61
C HIS A 53 30.33 -9.17 -6.42
N GLN A 54 30.08 -8.72 -7.62
CA GLN A 54 31.03 -7.88 -8.30
C GLN A 54 30.98 -6.58 -7.51
N GLU A 55 32.07 -6.28 -6.87
CA GLU A 55 32.36 -5.10 -6.09
C GLU A 55 32.14 -3.81 -6.88
N ASP A 56 30.90 -3.53 -7.27
CA ASP A 56 30.53 -2.16 -7.56
C ASP A 56 29.97 -1.55 -6.28
N THR A 57 30.91 -1.36 -5.34
CA THR A 57 30.70 -0.76 -4.02
C THR A 57 30.32 0.71 -4.08
N ARG A 58 30.00 1.26 -5.27
CA ARG A 58 29.80 2.69 -5.47
C ARG A 58 28.35 3.15 -5.60
N VAL A 59 27.39 2.24 -5.57
CA VAL A 59 25.98 2.61 -5.52
C VAL A 59 25.35 1.91 -4.32
N ILE A 60 25.47 2.53 -3.17
CA ILE A 60 24.62 2.19 -2.03
C ILE A 60 23.22 2.63 -2.44
N PRO A 61 22.24 1.70 -2.63
CA PRO A 61 20.85 2.10 -2.83
C PRO A 61 20.46 3.01 -1.68
N THR A 62 19.92 4.17 -1.97
CA THR A 62 19.44 5.08 -0.93
C THR A 62 18.14 4.48 -0.40
N LEU A 63 18.25 3.58 0.57
CA LEU A 63 17.16 2.78 1.11
C LEU A 63 16.06 3.63 1.79
N ASP A 64 16.35 4.89 2.10
CA ASP A 64 15.44 5.86 2.70
C ASP A 64 14.97 6.94 1.71
N ARG A 65 15.04 6.66 0.41
CA ARG A 65 14.63 7.61 -0.63
C ARG A 65 13.11 7.74 -0.69
N VAL A 66 12.63 8.98 -0.63
CA VAL A 66 11.26 9.34 -0.96
C VAL A 66 11.24 9.84 -2.40
N MET A 67 10.34 9.32 -3.21
CA MET A 67 10.15 9.73 -4.60
C MET A 67 8.79 10.40 -4.78
N TYR A 68 8.75 11.40 -5.63
CA TYR A 68 7.54 12.12 -5.99
C TYR A 68 7.48 12.32 -7.50
N GLN A 69 6.31 12.08 -8.08
CA GLN A 69 6.02 12.39 -9.48
C GLN A 69 4.80 13.29 -9.57
N GLU A 70 4.97 14.48 -10.15
CA GLU A 70 3.87 15.38 -10.45
C GLU A 70 3.03 14.85 -11.61
N ASN A 71 1.75 15.23 -11.65
CA ASN A 71 0.83 14.91 -12.76
C ASN A 71 0.82 13.41 -13.13
N ALA A 72 1.03 12.54 -12.14
CA ALA A 72 0.94 11.10 -12.32
C ALA A 72 -0.49 10.68 -12.70
N PHE A 73 -1.49 11.42 -12.22
CA PHE A 73 -2.90 11.29 -12.58
C PHE A 73 -3.42 12.64 -13.09
N SER A 74 -4.26 12.61 -14.12
CA SER A 74 -4.91 13.82 -14.61
C SER A 74 -5.99 14.30 -13.64
N GLU A 75 -6.47 15.52 -13.86
CA GLU A 75 -7.57 16.06 -13.07
C GLU A 75 -8.85 15.24 -13.23
N GLU A 76 -9.14 14.80 -14.44
CA GLU A 76 -10.30 13.95 -14.76
C GLU A 76 -10.19 12.58 -14.07
N GLU A 77 -8.98 11.99 -14.05
CA GLU A 77 -8.73 10.74 -13.35
C GLU A 77 -8.91 10.91 -11.84
N CYS A 78 -8.42 12.00 -11.25
CA CYS A 78 -8.64 12.31 -9.84
C CYS A 78 -10.13 12.47 -9.52
N LYS A 79 -10.89 13.22 -10.35
CA LYS A 79 -12.35 13.38 -10.20
C LYS A 79 -13.07 12.04 -10.32
N LYS A 80 -12.68 11.21 -11.29
CA LYS A 80 -13.24 9.86 -11.46
C LYS A 80 -12.99 8.99 -10.24
N ILE A 81 -11.77 8.99 -9.68
CA ILE A 81 -11.47 8.23 -8.47
C ILE A 81 -12.29 8.74 -7.30
N LEU A 82 -12.40 10.05 -7.12
CA LEU A 82 -13.21 10.64 -6.05
C LEU A 82 -14.69 10.28 -6.15
N SER A 83 -15.24 10.09 -7.36
CA SER A 83 -16.65 9.67 -7.54
C SER A 83 -16.90 8.26 -7.01
N TYR A 84 -15.93 7.39 -6.96
CA TYR A 84 -16.08 6.03 -6.41
C TYR A 84 -16.42 6.01 -4.92
N ARG A 85 -16.24 7.11 -4.18
CA ARG A 85 -16.64 7.19 -2.76
C ARG A 85 -18.15 6.96 -2.54
N THR A 86 -18.99 7.19 -3.54
CA THR A 86 -20.44 6.92 -3.46
C THR A 86 -20.78 5.44 -3.65
N GLU A 87 -19.88 4.67 -4.25
CA GLU A 87 -20.10 3.27 -4.62
C GLU A 87 -19.32 2.29 -3.70
N TRP A 88 -18.19 2.74 -3.18
CA TRP A 88 -17.32 1.90 -2.38
C TRP A 88 -17.77 1.81 -0.92
N MET A 89 -17.46 0.70 -0.29
CA MET A 89 -17.79 0.49 1.12
C MET A 89 -17.02 1.47 2.02
N ARG A 90 -17.78 2.30 2.74
CA ARG A 90 -17.21 3.23 3.73
C ARG A 90 -16.92 2.51 5.05
N LYS A 91 -15.74 2.73 5.61
CA LYS A 91 -15.34 2.27 6.95
C LYS A 91 -14.53 3.33 7.67
N ASP A 92 -14.68 3.39 8.99
CA ASP A 92 -13.78 4.17 9.83
C ASP A 92 -12.44 3.46 9.98
N GLY A 93 -11.37 4.23 9.96
CA GLY A 93 -10.02 3.69 10.12
C GLY A 93 -9.76 3.25 11.54
N LYS A 94 -9.55 1.95 11.74
CA LYS A 94 -9.18 1.35 13.03
C LYS A 94 -7.69 1.06 13.07
N ILE A 95 -7.14 1.04 14.28
CA ILE A 95 -5.76 0.60 14.52
C ILE A 95 -5.76 -0.84 15.02
N GLN A 96 -4.73 -1.58 14.67
CA GLN A 96 -4.49 -2.89 15.23
C GLN A 96 -3.77 -2.71 16.56
N GLN A 97 -4.43 -3.08 17.66
CA GLN A 97 -3.79 -3.10 18.97
C GLN A 97 -2.85 -4.31 19.02
N SER A 98 -1.56 -4.07 19.08
CA SER A 98 -0.60 -5.11 19.42
C SER A 98 -0.58 -5.26 20.94
N ASP A 99 -1.23 -6.26 21.47
CA ASP A 99 -0.90 -6.71 22.82
C ASP A 99 0.56 -7.15 22.82
N ASN A 100 1.37 -6.55 23.69
CA ASN A 100 2.78 -6.93 23.92
C ASN A 100 2.93 -8.36 24.49
N THR A 101 1.91 -9.17 24.43
CA THR A 101 1.92 -10.57 24.83
C THR A 101 2.24 -11.44 23.62
N VAL A 102 3.22 -12.32 23.78
CA VAL A 102 3.85 -13.24 22.81
C VAL A 102 2.88 -14.27 22.18
N ASN A 103 1.59 -14.02 22.16
CA ASN A 103 0.59 -14.87 21.54
C ASN A 103 0.30 -14.37 20.11
N MET A 104 1.22 -14.64 19.21
CA MET A 104 0.99 -14.54 17.77
C MET A 104 -0.11 -15.53 17.38
N GLY A 105 -1.35 -15.05 17.27
CA GLY A 105 -2.18 -15.88 16.42
C GLY A 105 -3.65 -16.03 16.58
N LYS A 106 -4.40 -15.38 17.45
CA LYS A 106 -5.87 -15.58 17.35
C LYS A 106 -6.77 -14.37 17.60
N ASP A 107 -6.33 -13.34 18.29
CA ASP A 107 -7.20 -12.22 18.64
C ASP A 107 -6.56 -10.87 18.34
N GLN A 108 -6.39 -10.57 17.02
CA GLN A 108 -6.04 -9.21 16.61
C GLN A 108 -7.25 -8.31 16.87
N LYS A 109 -7.20 -7.55 17.94
CA LYS A 109 -8.24 -6.61 18.29
C LYS A 109 -8.01 -5.31 17.56
N PHE A 110 -8.96 -4.92 16.71
CA PHE A 110 -8.99 -3.59 16.12
C PHE A 110 -9.77 -2.67 17.05
N VAL A 111 -9.15 -1.56 17.41
CA VAL A 111 -9.73 -0.56 18.31
C VAL A 111 -9.87 0.78 17.60
N ASP A 112 -10.86 1.54 18.01
CA ASP A 112 -11.01 2.93 17.63
C ASP A 112 -10.17 3.76 18.60
N ASP A 113 -9.09 4.37 18.10
CA ASP A 113 -8.27 5.33 18.83
C ASP A 113 -8.21 6.61 18.01
N LEU A 114 -9.16 7.49 18.28
CA LEU A 114 -9.32 8.74 17.54
C LEU A 114 -8.18 9.73 17.79
N GLU A 115 -7.44 9.59 18.89
CA GLU A 115 -6.26 10.41 19.16
C GLU A 115 -5.06 9.97 18.31
N TYR A 116 -5.03 8.72 17.89
CA TYR A 116 -3.98 8.17 17.05
C TYR A 116 -4.35 8.16 15.57
N ARG A 117 -5.62 7.86 15.24
CA ARG A 117 -6.08 7.79 13.86
C ARG A 117 -7.53 8.20 13.72
N ARG A 118 -7.77 9.26 12.97
CA ARG A 118 -9.10 9.65 12.51
C ARG A 118 -9.10 9.77 10.99
N THR A 119 -9.61 8.76 10.32
CA THR A 119 -9.71 8.70 8.84
C THR A 119 -10.89 7.83 8.44
N THR A 120 -11.50 8.15 7.31
CA THR A 120 -12.48 7.30 6.64
C THR A 120 -11.83 6.58 5.47
N LEU A 121 -12.10 5.28 5.34
CA LEU A 121 -11.65 4.46 4.23
C LEU A 121 -12.82 4.16 3.31
N TYR A 122 -12.59 4.30 2.00
CA TYR A 122 -13.50 3.80 0.98
C TYR A 122 -12.81 2.61 0.30
N ILE A 123 -13.42 1.44 0.44
CA ILE A 123 -12.86 0.14 0.07
C ILE A 123 -13.61 -0.38 -1.15
N PRO A 124 -12.91 -0.60 -2.28
CA PRO A 124 -13.53 -1.20 -3.46
C PRO A 124 -14.11 -2.58 -3.14
N GLN A 125 -15.32 -2.85 -3.60
CA GLN A 125 -15.95 -4.16 -3.43
C GLN A 125 -15.48 -5.15 -4.51
N GLU A 126 -15.14 -4.64 -5.68
CA GLU A 126 -14.69 -5.42 -6.83
C GLU A 126 -13.36 -4.88 -7.33
N GLN A 127 -12.44 -5.80 -7.61
CA GLN A 127 -11.10 -5.46 -8.08
C GLN A 127 -11.13 -4.86 -9.47
N GLU A 128 -12.08 -5.27 -10.31
CA GLU A 128 -12.26 -4.78 -11.67
C GLU A 128 -12.46 -3.26 -11.72
N SER A 129 -13.15 -2.69 -10.73
CA SER A 129 -13.41 -1.25 -10.66
C SER A 129 -12.14 -0.41 -10.50
N VAL A 130 -11.08 -0.99 -9.97
CA VAL A 130 -9.79 -0.31 -9.68
C VAL A 130 -8.63 -0.83 -10.52
N GLU A 131 -8.86 -1.78 -11.39
CA GLU A 131 -7.79 -2.43 -12.18
C GLU A 131 -6.94 -1.41 -12.96
N TRP A 132 -7.55 -0.42 -13.56
CA TRP A 132 -6.86 0.63 -14.30
C TRP A 132 -5.97 1.49 -13.40
N ILE A 133 -6.42 1.79 -12.16
CA ILE A 133 -5.65 2.53 -11.14
C ILE A 133 -4.43 1.69 -10.76
N MET A 134 -4.64 0.42 -10.43
CA MET A 134 -3.57 -0.49 -10.03
C MET A 134 -2.53 -0.68 -11.14
N LYS A 135 -2.95 -0.84 -12.38
CA LYS A 135 -2.05 -0.93 -13.53
C LYS A 135 -1.20 0.33 -13.70
N LYS A 136 -1.84 1.50 -13.60
CA LYS A 136 -1.15 2.78 -13.73
C LYS A 136 -0.12 2.98 -12.62
N ILE A 137 -0.51 2.76 -11.37
CA ILE A 137 0.39 2.85 -10.20
C ILE A 137 1.56 1.88 -10.34
N LEU A 138 1.29 0.63 -10.71
CA LEU A 138 2.32 -0.39 -10.84
C LEU A 138 3.36 -0.01 -11.90
N ASN A 139 2.94 0.57 -13.02
CA ASN A 139 3.86 1.05 -14.06
C ASN A 139 4.74 2.18 -13.55
N ILE A 140 4.16 3.16 -12.85
CA ILE A 140 4.90 4.30 -12.27
C ILE A 140 5.91 3.79 -11.24
N VAL A 141 5.49 2.93 -10.30
CA VAL A 141 6.37 2.43 -9.26
C VAL A 141 7.47 1.52 -9.81
N ASN A 142 7.19 0.69 -10.82
CA ASN A 142 8.24 -0.10 -11.49
C ASN A 142 9.30 0.79 -12.13
N ALA A 143 8.88 1.86 -12.82
CA ALA A 143 9.81 2.82 -13.41
C ALA A 143 10.66 3.48 -12.32
N ALA A 144 10.03 3.98 -11.26
CA ALA A 144 10.72 4.60 -10.14
C ALA A 144 11.69 3.64 -9.43
N ASN A 145 11.26 2.40 -9.13
CA ASN A 145 12.08 1.39 -8.46
C ASN A 145 13.31 0.98 -9.26
N SER A 146 13.26 1.09 -10.59
CA SER A 146 14.34 0.68 -11.51
C SER A 146 15.29 1.82 -11.89
N MET A 147 15.07 3.04 -11.40
CA MET A 147 15.97 4.16 -11.67
C MET A 147 17.35 3.90 -11.06
N LYS A 148 18.37 4.54 -11.62
CA LYS A 148 19.70 4.58 -11.01
C LYS A 148 19.59 5.18 -9.61
N ASP A 149 20.23 4.55 -8.63
CA ASP A 149 20.20 4.96 -7.23
C ASP A 149 18.80 4.89 -6.56
N ALA A 150 17.85 4.17 -7.15
CA ALA A 150 16.58 3.84 -6.54
C ALA A 150 16.68 2.64 -5.59
N TRP A 151 15.54 2.21 -5.04
CA TRP A 151 15.49 1.11 -4.08
C TRP A 151 15.90 -0.24 -4.67
N ASN A 152 15.60 -0.50 -5.95
CA ASN A 152 15.82 -1.76 -6.64
C ASN A 152 15.27 -2.99 -5.88
N PHE A 153 14.13 -2.82 -5.20
CA PHE A 153 13.47 -3.91 -4.50
C PHE A 153 12.99 -4.98 -5.49
N ASP A 154 13.08 -6.26 -5.08
CA ASP A 154 12.34 -7.33 -5.75
C ASP A 154 10.84 -7.11 -5.50
N ILE A 155 10.16 -6.53 -6.48
CA ILE A 155 8.73 -6.24 -6.43
C ILE A 155 7.97 -7.16 -7.38
N ARG A 156 6.80 -7.62 -6.95
CA ARG A 156 6.00 -8.61 -7.67
C ARG A 156 4.62 -8.12 -8.07
N GLY A 157 4.16 -7.01 -7.50
CA GLY A 157 2.90 -6.36 -7.84
C GLY A 157 2.08 -5.91 -6.64
N ILE A 158 0.78 -5.72 -6.86
CA ILE A 158 -0.18 -5.29 -5.85
C ILE A 158 -0.99 -6.50 -5.39
N ILE A 159 -0.97 -6.80 -4.10
CA ILE A 159 -1.77 -7.88 -3.49
C ILE A 159 -2.99 -7.29 -2.78
N GLU A 160 -2.82 -6.19 -2.05
CA GLU A 160 -3.88 -5.50 -1.35
C GLU A 160 -4.51 -4.44 -2.25
N ILE A 161 -5.82 -4.48 -2.40
CA ILE A 161 -6.55 -3.48 -3.20
C ILE A 161 -6.35 -2.10 -2.56
N PRO A 162 -5.96 -1.07 -3.34
CA PRO A 162 -5.81 0.28 -2.81
C PRO A 162 -7.15 0.85 -2.35
N ASN A 163 -7.08 1.67 -1.30
CA ASN A 163 -8.25 2.33 -0.73
C ASN A 163 -8.16 3.84 -0.95
N ILE A 164 -9.30 4.52 -1.02
CA ILE A 164 -9.32 5.96 -0.82
C ILE A 164 -9.35 6.21 0.68
N MET A 165 -8.39 7.01 1.17
CA MET A 165 -8.37 7.51 2.54
C MET A 165 -8.79 8.98 2.55
N GLU A 166 -9.78 9.28 3.38
CA GLU A 166 -10.33 10.61 3.56
C GLU A 166 -10.06 11.09 4.97
N TYR A 167 -9.53 12.30 5.08
CA TYR A 167 -9.25 13.00 6.33
C TYR A 167 -9.98 14.34 6.29
N THR A 168 -10.88 14.58 7.22
CA THR A 168 -11.67 15.83 7.31
C THR A 168 -11.22 16.64 8.50
N ASP A 169 -11.36 17.97 8.46
CA ASP A 169 -11.19 18.77 9.67
C ASP A 169 -12.23 18.40 10.75
N GLY A 170 -12.00 18.86 11.97
CA GLY A 170 -12.81 18.49 13.12
C GLY A 170 -14.28 18.90 13.03
N SER A 171 -14.63 19.89 12.18
CA SER A 171 -16.01 20.34 12.02
C SER A 171 -16.93 19.31 11.37
N PHE A 172 -16.35 18.33 10.66
CA PHE A 172 -17.09 17.24 10.00
C PHE A 172 -17.27 15.98 10.86
N HIS A 173 -16.87 16.02 12.14
CA HIS A 173 -16.96 14.85 13.01
C HIS A 173 -17.42 15.20 14.42
N GLU A 174 -18.23 14.33 15.02
CA GLU A 174 -18.81 14.56 16.37
C GLU A 174 -17.76 14.74 17.46
N SER A 175 -16.57 14.14 17.32
CA SER A 175 -15.46 14.30 18.27
C SER A 175 -14.80 15.68 18.23
N GLY A 176 -15.01 16.47 17.18
CA GLY A 176 -14.29 17.71 16.94
C GLY A 176 -12.78 17.54 16.65
N ILE A 177 -12.29 16.32 16.54
CA ILE A 177 -10.87 16.01 16.28
C ILE A 177 -10.59 16.10 14.78
N ASP A 178 -9.51 16.75 14.39
CA ASP A 178 -9.03 16.82 13.01
C ASP A 178 -8.60 15.46 12.49
N GLY A 179 -8.90 15.19 11.21
CA GLY A 179 -8.48 13.96 10.53
C GLY A 179 -6.97 13.86 10.45
N HIS A 180 -6.42 12.77 10.93
CA HIS A 180 -4.98 12.51 10.98
C HIS A 180 -4.67 11.02 11.10
N TYR A 181 -3.39 10.67 11.02
CA TYR A 181 -2.88 9.34 11.34
C TYR A 181 -1.49 9.47 11.96
N GLY A 182 -1.35 9.01 13.19
CA GLY A 182 -0.10 9.07 13.96
C GLY A 182 1.07 8.35 13.30
N PHE A 183 2.27 8.53 13.84
CA PHE A 183 3.48 7.92 13.29
C PHE A 183 3.43 6.40 13.32
N HIS A 184 3.62 5.77 12.16
CA HIS A 184 3.60 4.32 11.98
C HIS A 184 4.52 3.89 10.84
N ILE A 185 4.73 2.60 10.73
CA ILE A 185 5.34 1.93 9.58
C ILE A 185 4.30 1.01 8.94
N ASP A 186 4.41 0.78 7.66
CA ASP A 186 3.42 -0.02 6.91
C ASP A 186 3.72 -1.52 6.90
N ILE A 187 4.96 -1.89 7.19
CA ILE A 187 5.31 -3.31 7.36
C ILE A 187 4.86 -3.79 8.75
N GLY A 188 4.47 -5.04 8.83
CA GLY A 188 4.00 -5.60 10.09
C GLY A 188 4.05 -7.14 10.12
N PRO A 189 3.71 -7.73 11.28
CA PRO A 189 3.60 -9.17 11.39
C PRO A 189 2.45 -9.68 10.52
N GLY A 190 2.58 -10.90 10.06
CA GLY A 190 1.61 -11.54 9.18
C GLY A 190 2.09 -11.61 7.74
N ARG A 191 1.47 -12.53 6.98
CA ARG A 191 1.95 -12.89 5.65
C ARG A 191 1.94 -11.71 4.67
N VAL A 192 0.85 -10.96 4.58
CA VAL A 192 0.72 -9.89 3.60
C VAL A 192 1.45 -8.62 4.04
N PRO A 193 1.27 -8.12 5.28
CA PRO A 193 1.99 -6.92 5.72
C PRO A 193 3.52 -7.06 5.68
N SER A 194 4.08 -8.25 5.91
CA SER A 194 5.53 -8.48 5.82
C SER A 194 6.08 -8.39 4.39
N MET A 195 5.21 -8.48 3.40
CA MET A 195 5.56 -8.43 1.97
C MET A 195 5.52 -7.02 1.38
N ARG A 196 5.03 -6.02 2.11
CA ARG A 196 4.95 -4.63 1.64
C ARG A 196 6.35 -4.04 1.47
N LYS A 197 6.69 -3.64 0.25
CA LYS A 197 8.00 -3.06 -0.10
C LYS A 197 7.95 -1.55 -0.24
N ILE A 198 6.98 -1.05 -0.98
CA ILE A 198 6.84 0.36 -1.29
C ILE A 198 5.42 0.77 -0.96
N ALA A 199 5.28 1.76 -0.09
CA ALA A 199 4.04 2.48 0.14
C ALA A 199 3.89 3.59 -0.90
N TYR A 200 2.65 3.88 -1.29
CA TYR A 200 2.35 5.01 -2.16
C TYR A 200 1.11 5.76 -1.70
N SER A 201 1.10 7.07 -2.00
CA SER A 201 -0.04 7.95 -1.79
C SER A 201 -0.26 8.80 -3.04
N VAL A 202 -1.39 8.61 -3.73
CA VAL A 202 -1.82 9.45 -4.86
C VAL A 202 -2.72 10.54 -4.32
N ILE A 203 -2.34 11.79 -4.48
CA ILE A 203 -3.08 12.95 -3.97
C ILE A 203 -4.24 13.25 -4.91
N LEU A 204 -5.48 13.19 -4.43
CA LEU A 204 -6.67 13.35 -5.26
C LEU A 204 -7.19 14.79 -5.29
N ASN A 205 -6.87 15.61 -4.29
CA ASN A 205 -7.24 17.01 -4.20
C ASN A 205 -6.18 17.81 -3.43
N ASP A 206 -6.23 19.11 -3.50
CA ASP A 206 -5.29 20.04 -2.84
C ASP A 206 -5.98 21.30 -2.29
N ASP A 207 -7.31 21.26 -2.17
CA ASP A 207 -8.18 22.32 -1.65
C ASP A 207 -8.45 22.17 -0.15
N TYR A 208 -7.42 21.89 0.64
CA TYR A 208 -7.46 21.73 2.09
C TYR A 208 -6.22 22.36 2.74
N ASP A 209 -6.29 22.62 4.06
CA ASP A 209 -5.16 23.09 4.87
C ASP A 209 -4.72 22.00 5.86
N GLY A 210 -3.42 21.95 6.20
CA GLY A 210 -2.84 20.90 7.03
C GLY A 210 -2.67 19.58 6.28
N GLY A 211 -2.91 18.46 6.93
CA GLY A 211 -2.94 17.10 6.33
C GLY A 211 -1.64 16.67 5.64
N LYS A 212 -0.50 17.23 6.01
CA LYS A 212 0.78 16.92 5.36
C LYS A 212 1.20 15.48 5.66
N LEU A 213 1.61 14.76 4.61
CA LEU A 213 2.34 13.52 4.79
C LEU A 213 3.76 13.86 5.26
N ASN A 214 4.09 13.44 6.47
CA ASN A 214 5.39 13.62 7.07
C ASN A 214 6.11 12.27 7.12
N ILE A 215 7.29 12.18 6.51
CA ILE A 215 8.10 10.98 6.46
C ILE A 215 9.42 11.27 7.18
N LYS A 216 9.80 10.42 8.14
CA LYS A 216 11.07 10.56 8.85
C LYS A 216 12.22 10.04 8.00
N ILE A 217 13.13 10.92 7.62
CA ILE A 217 14.40 10.57 7.00
C ILE A 217 15.50 10.82 8.02
N SER A 218 16.10 9.74 8.53
CA SER A 218 16.99 9.80 9.69
C SER A 218 16.23 10.36 10.90
N ARG A 219 16.50 11.54 11.36
CA ARG A 219 15.79 12.21 12.49
C ARG A 219 15.06 13.47 12.05
N LYS A 220 14.95 13.71 10.75
CA LYS A 220 14.35 14.93 10.20
C LYS A 220 12.99 14.64 9.59
N ASP A 221 12.09 15.60 9.74
CA ASP A 221 10.83 15.61 9.04
C ASP A 221 11.04 15.93 7.56
N HIS A 222 10.38 15.16 6.72
CA HIS A 222 10.36 15.38 5.28
C HIS A 222 8.91 15.41 4.80
N HIS A 223 8.53 16.54 4.22
CA HIS A 223 7.20 16.77 3.68
C HIS A 223 7.30 16.81 2.14
N PRO A 224 7.07 15.70 1.43
CA PRO A 224 7.06 15.73 -0.03
C PRO A 224 5.94 16.62 -0.56
N PRO A 225 6.05 17.15 -1.80
CA PRO A 225 4.98 17.92 -2.42
C PRO A 225 3.68 17.12 -2.44
N GLN A 226 2.54 17.78 -2.17
CA GLN A 226 1.22 17.17 -2.14
C GLN A 226 0.26 17.95 -3.04
N LYS A 227 0.53 17.92 -4.34
CA LYS A 227 -0.34 18.51 -5.36
C LYS A 227 -1.29 17.48 -5.93
N LYS A 228 -2.49 17.88 -6.27
CA LYS A 228 -3.49 17.03 -6.94
C LYS A 228 -2.89 16.35 -8.16
N GLY A 229 -3.13 15.04 -8.29
CA GLY A 229 -2.60 14.18 -9.35
C GLY A 229 -1.17 13.70 -9.13
N GLY A 230 -0.47 14.18 -8.08
CA GLY A 230 0.85 13.70 -7.73
C GLY A 230 0.82 12.34 -7.02
N ILE A 231 1.89 11.56 -7.19
CA ILE A 231 2.11 10.31 -6.43
C ILE A 231 3.40 10.43 -5.62
N ILE A 232 3.30 10.09 -4.34
CA ILE A 232 4.42 9.98 -3.41
C ILE A 232 4.68 8.49 -3.20
N MET A 233 5.96 8.09 -3.21
CA MET A 233 6.38 6.70 -3.07
C MET A 233 7.57 6.61 -2.12
N PHE A 234 7.53 5.66 -1.18
CA PHE A 234 8.60 5.46 -0.20
C PHE A 234 8.60 4.01 0.32
N PRO A 235 9.73 3.52 0.85
CA PRO A 235 9.80 2.20 1.47
C PRO A 235 8.82 2.03 2.62
N SER A 236 8.09 0.91 2.63
CA SER A 236 7.02 0.65 3.61
C SER A 236 7.50 0.56 5.08
N TYR A 237 8.80 0.43 5.31
CA TYR A 237 9.40 0.46 6.66
C TYR A 237 9.73 1.86 7.18
N MET A 238 9.55 2.91 6.36
CA MET A 238 9.82 4.28 6.80
C MET A 238 8.73 4.77 7.74
N LEU A 239 9.14 5.35 8.85
CA LEU A 239 8.25 5.96 9.84
C LEU A 239 7.60 7.19 9.24
N HIS A 240 6.27 7.23 9.22
CA HIS A 240 5.53 8.33 8.62
C HIS A 240 4.19 8.57 9.33
N CYS A 241 3.61 9.74 9.11
CA CYS A 241 2.28 10.10 9.62
C CYS A 241 1.55 11.00 8.62
N VAL A 242 0.25 11.15 8.80
CA VAL A 242 -0.55 12.22 8.19
C VAL A 242 -0.88 13.21 9.29
N GLU A 243 -0.35 14.43 9.18
CA GLU A 243 -0.62 15.51 10.12
C GLU A 243 -2.10 15.91 10.09
N PRO A 244 -2.62 16.56 11.14
CA PRO A 244 -4.03 16.97 11.18
C PRO A 244 -4.43 17.84 9.99
N VAL A 245 -5.60 17.55 9.41
CA VAL A 245 -6.27 18.40 8.42
C VAL A 245 -7.01 19.50 9.16
N THR A 246 -6.51 20.71 9.09
CA THR A 246 -7.03 21.85 9.88
C THR A 246 -8.18 22.58 9.20
N LYS A 247 -8.40 22.32 7.90
CA LYS A 247 -9.52 22.86 7.13
C LYS A 247 -9.82 22.01 5.91
N GLY A 248 -11.09 21.72 5.68
CA GLY A 248 -11.57 21.00 4.50
C GLY A 248 -11.36 19.50 4.58
N THR A 249 -11.15 18.87 3.44
CA THR A 249 -11.07 17.42 3.31
C THR A 249 -9.91 17.02 2.42
N ARG A 250 -8.99 16.20 2.94
CA ARG A 250 -7.90 15.59 2.18
C ARG A 250 -8.29 14.18 1.73
N CYS A 251 -8.15 13.91 0.44
CA CYS A 251 -8.37 12.58 -0.14
C CYS A 251 -7.12 12.07 -0.85
N ALA A 252 -6.78 10.80 -0.62
CA ALA A 252 -5.67 10.15 -1.31
C ALA A 252 -5.98 8.67 -1.58
N VAL A 253 -5.49 8.12 -2.70
CA VAL A 253 -5.42 6.66 -2.89
C VAL A 253 -4.15 6.16 -2.23
N VAL A 254 -4.30 5.24 -1.30
CA VAL A 254 -3.18 4.65 -0.55
C VAL A 254 -3.13 3.15 -0.75
N GLY A 255 -1.93 2.60 -0.86
CA GLY A 255 -1.70 1.17 -0.99
C GLY A 255 -0.22 0.84 -1.04
N TRP A 256 0.06 -0.44 -1.36
CA TRP A 256 1.40 -0.98 -1.28
C TRP A 256 1.76 -1.82 -2.49
N ILE A 257 3.03 -1.77 -2.85
CA ILE A 257 3.63 -2.72 -3.79
C ILE A 257 4.34 -3.79 -2.98
N HIS A 258 4.12 -5.04 -3.37
CA HIS A 258 4.56 -6.21 -2.64
C HIS A 258 5.72 -6.92 -3.34
N GLY A 259 6.52 -7.59 -2.53
CA GLY A 259 7.60 -8.48 -2.94
C GLY A 259 7.80 -9.57 -1.90
N PRO A 260 8.91 -10.33 -1.90
CA PRO A 260 9.23 -11.25 -0.82
C PRO A 260 9.31 -10.51 0.51
N SER A 261 8.98 -11.18 1.61
CA SER A 261 9.17 -10.60 2.96
C SER A 261 10.62 -10.15 3.14
N PHE A 262 10.83 -9.12 3.96
CA PHE A 262 12.17 -8.80 4.45
C PHE A 262 12.61 -9.94 5.37
N LEU A 263 13.78 -10.52 5.11
CA LEU A 263 14.39 -11.59 5.90
C LEU A 263 15.28 -11.01 6.97
#